data_4b29d4b330136b9f9c9a4b0936710d99
#
_entry.id   4b29d4b330136b9f9c9a4b0936710d99
#
_cell.length_a   1.000
_cell.length_b   1.000
_cell.length_c   1.000
_cell.angle_alpha   90.00
_cell.angle_beta   90.00
_cell.angle_gamma   90.00
#
_symmetry.space_group_name_H-M   'P 1'
#
loop_
_entity.id
_entity.type
_entity.pdbx_description
1 polymer ?
#
loop_
_entity_poly.entity_id
_entity_poly.type
_entity_poly.pdbx_seq_one_letter_code
_entity_poly.pdbx_strand_id
1 'polypeptide(L)'
;LSYSEGFHKIALGYQKVDGDSPFDYVTRGAIWLGNAVQLSDFNAPNEQSWQLAYTYDMAGIGIPGLSAGAAYVRGSGIDGSDVDPNGSYAWLGYGKGGKHWERDLNLRYVVQSGTFKGLNVLLRQSVHRGNAAQAEGDTDQLRLAVEYPLTGRF
;
A
#
# COMPACT_ATOMS: atom_id res chain seq x y z
N LEU A 1 10.06 2.48 10.37
CA LEU A 1 10.22 1.93 11.72
C LEU A 1 9.11 0.91 11.99
N SER A 2 9.46 -0.26 12.54
CA SER A 2 8.44 -1.22 12.98
C SER A 2 8.78 -1.75 14.39
N TYR A 3 7.73 -2.01 15.15
CA TYR A 3 7.80 -2.60 16.48
C TYR A 3 6.83 -3.77 16.55
N SER A 4 7.26 -4.87 17.14
CA SER A 4 6.45 -6.08 17.32
C SER A 4 6.58 -6.56 18.76
N GLU A 5 5.45 -6.86 19.41
CA GLU A 5 5.38 -7.41 20.75
C GLU A 5 4.20 -8.38 20.84
N GLY A 6 4.47 -9.62 21.27
CA GLY A 6 3.47 -10.67 21.31
C GLY A 6 2.82 -10.89 19.95
N PHE A 7 1.52 -10.64 19.87
CA PHE A 7 0.70 -10.79 18.66
C PHE A 7 0.46 -9.47 17.92
N HIS A 8 1.11 -8.39 18.35
CA HIS A 8 0.91 -7.04 17.82
C HIS A 8 2.10 -6.60 16.98
N LYS A 9 1.83 -5.95 15.86
CA LYS A 9 2.84 -5.26 15.06
C LYS A 9 2.35 -3.88 14.67
N ILE A 10 3.16 -2.85 14.95
CA ILE A 10 2.94 -1.48 14.53
C ILE A 10 4.07 -1.07 13.59
N ALA A 11 3.75 -0.34 12.54
CA ALA A 11 4.74 0.25 11.65
C ALA A 11 4.43 1.73 11.40
N LEU A 12 5.49 2.54 11.36
CA LEU A 12 5.48 3.94 11.00
C LEU A 12 6.39 4.13 9.80
N GLY A 13 5.89 4.78 8.75
CA GLY A 13 6.61 5.13 7.54
C GLY A 13 6.64 6.63 7.31
N TYR A 14 7.76 7.14 6.81
CA TYR A 14 7.89 8.45 6.21
C TYR A 14 8.58 8.29 4.87
N GLN A 15 8.08 8.94 3.85
CA GLN A 15 8.62 8.93 2.51
C GLN A 15 8.55 10.33 1.92
N LYS A 16 9.58 10.71 1.19
CA LYS A 16 9.62 11.96 0.40
C LYS A 16 10.11 11.62 -0.99
N VAL A 17 9.39 12.09 -1.99
CA VAL A 17 9.85 12.21 -3.37
C VAL A 17 10.33 13.63 -3.56
N ASP A 18 11.51 13.82 -4.11
CA ASP A 18 12.13 15.12 -4.35
C ASP A 18 12.45 15.25 -5.83
N GLY A 19 11.86 16.25 -6.50
CA GLY A 19 12.05 16.50 -7.92
C GLY A 19 10.77 16.71 -8.71
N ASP A 20 10.93 17.06 -9.97
CA ASP A 20 9.87 17.52 -10.88
C ASP A 20 9.13 16.38 -11.59
N SER A 21 9.50 15.14 -11.29
CA SER A 21 8.82 13.94 -11.83
C SER A 21 8.42 12.99 -10.71
N PRO A 22 7.41 12.14 -10.93
CA PRO A 22 7.10 11.08 -9.99
C PRO A 22 8.29 10.11 -9.88
N PHE A 23 8.38 9.41 -8.75
CA PHE A 23 9.37 8.34 -8.64
C PHE A 23 9.05 7.24 -9.66
N ASP A 24 10.00 6.96 -10.55
CA ASP A 24 9.87 5.95 -11.58
C ASP A 24 10.51 4.63 -11.15
N TYR A 25 9.77 3.55 -11.33
CA TYR A 25 10.25 2.21 -11.09
C TYR A 25 10.96 1.68 -12.33
N VAL A 26 12.30 1.51 -12.25
CA VAL A 26 13.09 0.91 -13.35
C VAL A 26 12.59 -0.50 -13.69
N THR A 27 12.13 -1.23 -12.67
CA THR A 27 11.55 -2.57 -12.85
C THR A 27 10.45 -2.79 -11.81
N ARG A 28 9.23 -3.07 -12.27
CA ARG A 28 8.13 -3.41 -11.37
C ARG A 28 8.45 -4.71 -10.61
N GLY A 29 8.44 -4.65 -9.29
CA GLY A 29 8.71 -5.77 -8.40
C GLY A 29 10.14 -5.85 -7.86
N ALA A 30 11.07 -5.01 -8.31
CA ALA A 30 12.44 -4.97 -7.78
C ALA A 30 12.57 -4.05 -6.55
N ILE A 31 11.84 -2.94 -6.53
CA ILE A 31 11.84 -1.95 -5.45
C ILE A 31 10.42 -1.49 -5.21
N TRP A 32 10.00 -1.47 -3.93
CA TRP A 32 8.74 -0.87 -3.51
C TRP A 32 9.05 0.32 -2.59
N LEU A 33 8.36 1.42 -2.81
CA LEU A 33 8.41 2.54 -1.90
C LEU A 33 7.79 2.17 -0.56
N GLY A 34 8.33 2.69 0.54
CA GLY A 34 7.94 2.28 1.89
C GLY A 34 6.49 2.57 2.23
N ASN A 35 5.90 3.59 1.59
CA ASN A 35 4.52 3.99 1.81
C ASN A 35 3.56 3.55 0.68
N ALA A 36 4.05 2.79 -0.31
CA ALA A 36 3.19 2.20 -1.32
C ALA A 36 2.21 1.21 -0.69
N VAL A 37 0.94 1.33 -1.03
CA VAL A 37 -0.16 0.51 -0.52
C VAL A 37 -0.96 -0.09 -1.67
N GLN A 38 -2.24 -0.37 -1.48
CA GLN A 38 -3.00 -1.15 -2.47
C GLN A 38 -3.35 -0.36 -3.74
N LEU A 39 -3.67 0.92 -3.61
CA LEU A 39 -4.21 1.74 -4.70
C LEU A 39 -3.21 2.82 -5.14
N SER A 40 -2.41 3.36 -4.21
CA SER A 40 -1.46 4.43 -4.48
C SER A 40 -0.06 4.10 -3.97
N ASP A 41 0.94 4.55 -4.72
CA ASP A 41 2.36 4.42 -4.38
C ASP A 41 2.90 5.63 -3.59
N PHE A 42 2.11 6.70 -3.50
CA PHE A 42 2.52 7.95 -2.84
C PHE A 42 3.84 8.47 -3.41
N ASN A 43 3.97 8.44 -4.72
CA ASN A 43 5.20 8.69 -5.47
C ASN A 43 5.18 9.93 -6.35
N ALA A 44 4.21 10.82 -6.16
CA ALA A 44 4.03 12.03 -6.97
C ALA A 44 5.19 13.04 -6.81
N PRO A 45 5.38 13.97 -7.77
CA PRO A 45 6.43 15.00 -7.66
C PRO A 45 6.34 15.79 -6.36
N ASN A 46 7.45 15.94 -5.66
CA ASN A 46 7.59 16.69 -4.39
C ASN A 46 6.76 16.16 -3.22
N GLU A 47 6.14 15.01 -3.35
CA GLU A 47 5.27 14.43 -2.35
C GLU A 47 5.98 14.02 -1.07
N GLN A 48 5.35 14.33 0.07
CA GLN A 48 5.70 13.80 1.38
C GLN A 48 4.55 12.97 1.92
N SER A 49 4.83 11.77 2.36
CA SER A 49 3.80 10.88 2.90
C SER A 49 4.20 10.25 4.23
N TRP A 50 3.18 10.01 5.06
CA TRP A 50 3.27 9.32 6.33
C TRP A 50 2.37 8.10 6.33
N GLN A 51 2.86 7.01 6.90
CA GLN A 51 2.11 5.76 7.05
C GLN A 51 2.05 5.37 8.53
N LEU A 52 0.87 4.94 8.96
CA LEU A 52 0.67 4.16 10.17
C LEU A 52 0.02 2.83 9.79
N ALA A 53 0.64 1.73 10.16
CA ALA A 53 0.06 0.41 9.97
C ALA A 53 0.07 -0.39 11.27
N TYR A 54 -0.97 -1.20 11.45
CA TYR A 54 -1.14 -2.11 12.57
C TYR A 54 -1.59 -3.47 12.09
N THR A 55 -1.04 -4.52 12.69
CA THR A 55 -1.47 -5.90 12.44
C THR A 55 -1.59 -6.64 13.77
N TYR A 56 -2.64 -7.43 13.91
CA TYR A 56 -2.86 -8.33 15.02
C TYR A 56 -2.92 -9.78 14.54
N ASP A 57 -2.10 -10.63 15.13
CA ASP A 57 -2.17 -12.10 14.95
C ASP A 57 -3.21 -12.66 15.93
N MET A 58 -4.31 -13.19 15.39
CA MET A 58 -5.42 -13.70 16.20
C MET A 58 -5.09 -15.05 16.88
N ALA A 59 -3.90 -15.59 16.70
CA ALA A 59 -3.42 -16.69 17.54
C ALA A 59 -3.43 -16.29 19.03
N GLY A 60 -3.27 -14.98 19.33
CA GLY A 60 -3.40 -14.45 20.70
C GLY A 60 -4.76 -14.62 21.36
N ILE A 61 -5.80 -14.85 20.57
CA ILE A 61 -7.16 -15.14 21.03
C ILE A 61 -7.63 -16.55 20.63
N GLY A 62 -6.68 -17.44 20.29
CA GLY A 62 -6.96 -18.85 20.00
C GLY A 62 -7.39 -19.14 18.55
N ILE A 63 -7.17 -18.23 17.60
CA ILE A 63 -7.49 -18.43 16.17
C ILE A 63 -6.20 -18.40 15.34
N PRO A 64 -5.37 -19.46 15.38
CA PRO A 64 -4.10 -19.49 14.66
C PRO A 64 -4.32 -19.44 13.14
N GLY A 65 -3.43 -18.71 12.47
CA GLY A 65 -3.48 -18.51 11.02
C GLY A 65 -4.36 -17.35 10.57
N LEU A 66 -5.20 -16.79 11.46
CA LEU A 66 -5.99 -15.60 11.16
C LEU A 66 -5.22 -14.35 11.62
N SER A 67 -5.16 -13.33 10.77
CA SER A 67 -4.63 -12.01 11.14
C SER A 67 -5.53 -10.90 10.58
N ALA A 68 -5.65 -9.82 11.34
CA ALA A 68 -6.32 -8.60 10.90
C ALA A 68 -5.33 -7.44 10.92
N GLY A 69 -5.43 -6.55 9.92
CA GLY A 69 -4.56 -5.40 9.82
C GLY A 69 -5.28 -4.17 9.27
N ALA A 70 -4.74 -3.02 9.60
CA ALA A 70 -5.14 -1.75 9.03
C ALA A 70 -3.89 -0.95 8.68
N ALA A 71 -3.93 -0.24 7.56
CA ALA A 71 -2.93 0.76 7.19
C ALA A 71 -3.64 2.06 6.82
N TYR A 72 -3.04 3.16 7.18
CA TYR A 72 -3.45 4.49 6.77
C TYR A 72 -2.23 5.26 6.28
N VAL A 73 -2.31 5.77 5.07
CA VAL A 73 -1.27 6.59 4.45
C VAL A 73 -1.86 7.92 4.07
N ARG A 74 -1.09 8.99 4.28
CA ARG A 74 -1.47 10.33 3.87
C ARG A 74 -0.30 11.00 3.17
N GLY A 75 -0.55 11.44 1.94
CA GLY A 75 0.36 12.22 1.11
C GLY A 75 -0.05 13.68 1.00
N SER A 76 0.92 14.56 0.85
CA SER A 76 0.73 15.99 0.67
C SER A 76 1.97 16.64 0.07
N GLY A 77 1.84 17.90 -0.35
CA GLY A 77 2.94 18.66 -0.93
C GLY A 77 3.22 18.35 -2.39
N ILE A 78 2.35 17.58 -3.05
CA ILE A 78 2.45 17.33 -4.48
C ILE A 78 2.48 18.65 -5.22
N ASP A 79 3.51 18.84 -6.05
CA ASP A 79 3.65 19.98 -6.93
C ASP A 79 4.16 19.51 -8.30
N GLY A 80 3.27 19.51 -9.26
CA GLY A 80 3.56 19.16 -10.65
C GLY A 80 3.80 20.39 -11.55
N SER A 81 3.97 21.59 -10.97
CA SER A 81 4.14 22.83 -11.75
C SER A 81 5.36 22.80 -12.66
N ASP A 82 6.41 22.10 -12.26
CA ASP A 82 7.68 22.02 -12.94
C ASP A 82 7.84 20.72 -13.76
N VAL A 83 6.79 19.89 -13.85
CA VAL A 83 6.79 18.72 -14.73
C VAL A 83 6.90 19.18 -16.18
N ASP A 84 7.87 18.63 -16.91
CA ASP A 84 8.05 18.94 -18.34
C ASP A 84 6.75 18.66 -19.12
N PRO A 85 6.08 19.68 -19.70
CA PRO A 85 4.83 19.48 -20.40
C PRO A 85 4.94 18.61 -21.67
N ASN A 86 6.16 18.39 -22.17
CA ASN A 86 6.46 17.51 -23.28
C ASN A 86 7.08 16.19 -22.84
N GLY A 87 7.28 16.01 -21.53
CA GLY A 87 7.88 14.82 -20.93
C GLY A 87 6.91 13.64 -20.83
N SER A 88 7.50 12.48 -20.54
CA SER A 88 6.74 11.21 -20.42
C SER A 88 5.70 11.20 -19.31
N TYR A 89 5.75 12.13 -18.36
CA TYR A 89 4.85 12.20 -17.19
C TYR A 89 3.81 13.32 -17.27
N ALA A 90 3.84 14.15 -18.32
CA ALA A 90 2.89 15.26 -18.50
C ALA A 90 1.42 14.81 -18.49
N TRP A 91 1.16 13.62 -19.02
CA TRP A 91 -0.18 13.04 -19.11
C TRP A 91 -0.80 12.68 -17.76
N LEU A 92 0.01 12.54 -16.70
CA LEU A 92 -0.47 12.24 -15.36
C LEU A 92 -1.27 13.38 -14.74
N GLY A 93 -0.97 14.63 -15.12
CA GLY A 93 -1.81 15.78 -14.78
C GLY A 93 -1.67 16.26 -13.33
N TYR A 94 -0.51 16.03 -12.69
CA TYR A 94 -0.26 16.55 -11.35
C TYR A 94 -0.36 18.08 -11.33
N GLY A 95 -1.08 18.61 -10.35
CA GLY A 95 -1.21 20.04 -10.10
C GLY A 95 -0.40 20.49 -8.90
N LYS A 96 -0.63 21.74 -8.47
CA LYS A 96 -0.01 22.32 -7.29
C LYS A 96 -0.88 22.14 -6.05
N GLY A 97 -0.26 21.72 -4.93
CA GLY A 97 -0.95 21.53 -3.65
C GLY A 97 -1.78 20.24 -3.60
N GLY A 98 -1.37 19.23 -4.35
CA GLY A 98 -2.00 17.92 -4.32
C GLY A 98 -1.85 17.27 -2.94
N LYS A 99 -2.90 16.57 -2.53
CA LYS A 99 -2.96 15.79 -1.28
C LYS A 99 -3.97 14.68 -1.43
N HIS A 100 -3.63 13.53 -0.82
CA HIS A 100 -4.50 12.35 -0.81
C HIS A 100 -4.24 11.49 0.43
N TRP A 101 -5.08 10.48 0.60
CA TRP A 101 -4.91 9.48 1.61
C TRP A 101 -5.49 8.14 1.15
N GLU A 102 -4.95 7.07 1.71
CA GLU A 102 -5.48 5.73 1.52
C GLU A 102 -5.61 5.02 2.87
N ARG A 103 -6.68 4.22 3.00
CA ARG A 103 -6.89 3.30 4.10
C ARG A 103 -7.12 1.91 3.58
N ASP A 104 -6.32 0.97 4.06
CA ASP A 104 -6.47 -0.47 3.81
C ASP A 104 -6.92 -1.19 5.07
N LEU A 105 -7.92 -2.04 4.95
CA LEU A 105 -8.31 -3.03 5.96
C LEU A 105 -8.07 -4.42 5.41
N ASN A 106 -7.36 -5.26 6.16
CA ASN A 106 -6.95 -6.59 5.72
C ASN A 106 -7.46 -7.63 6.71
N LEU A 107 -8.01 -8.74 6.18
CA LEU A 107 -8.24 -9.96 6.92
C LEU A 107 -7.60 -11.10 6.15
N ARG A 108 -6.65 -11.79 6.77
CA ARG A 108 -5.88 -12.86 6.14
C ARG A 108 -5.99 -14.13 6.95
N TYR A 109 -6.26 -15.25 6.27
CA TYR A 109 -6.25 -16.56 6.88
C TYR A 109 -5.34 -17.52 6.12
N VAL A 110 -4.46 -18.19 6.85
CA VAL A 110 -3.62 -19.27 6.32
C VAL A 110 -4.08 -20.58 6.94
N VAL A 111 -4.48 -21.53 6.10
CA VAL A 111 -4.95 -22.85 6.53
C VAL A 111 -3.81 -23.60 7.25
N GLN A 112 -4.05 -24.00 8.49
CA GLN A 112 -3.02 -24.52 9.39
C GLN A 112 -2.77 -26.04 9.24
N SER A 113 -3.75 -26.81 8.76
CA SER A 113 -3.68 -28.27 8.68
C SER A 113 -4.56 -28.83 7.57
N GLY A 114 -4.45 -30.16 7.33
CA GLY A 114 -5.23 -30.87 6.33
C GLY A 114 -4.73 -30.70 4.90
N THR A 115 -5.53 -31.12 3.93
CA THR A 115 -5.18 -31.14 2.49
C THR A 115 -4.81 -29.76 1.94
N PHE A 116 -5.43 -28.72 2.46
CA PHE A 116 -5.18 -27.34 2.02
C PHE A 116 -4.24 -26.55 2.94
N LYS A 117 -3.41 -27.24 3.73
CA LYS A 117 -2.41 -26.56 4.57
C LYS A 117 -1.55 -25.61 3.74
N GLY A 118 -1.43 -24.36 4.20
CA GLY A 118 -0.69 -23.31 3.52
C GLY A 118 -1.54 -22.50 2.51
N LEU A 119 -2.80 -22.90 2.22
CA LEU A 119 -3.71 -22.05 1.46
C LEU A 119 -3.86 -20.71 2.19
N ASN A 120 -3.59 -19.62 1.51
CA ASN A 120 -3.67 -18.26 1.99
C ASN A 120 -4.85 -17.55 1.34
N VAL A 121 -5.75 -17.01 2.15
CA VAL A 121 -6.90 -16.22 1.70
C VAL A 121 -6.78 -14.84 2.31
N LEU A 122 -6.75 -13.81 1.47
CA LEU A 122 -6.72 -12.40 1.87
C LEU A 122 -7.98 -11.70 1.36
N LEU A 123 -8.71 -11.11 2.28
CA LEU A 123 -9.75 -10.12 1.98
C LEU A 123 -9.20 -8.74 2.35
N ARG A 124 -9.21 -7.81 1.38
CA ARG A 124 -8.76 -6.43 1.56
C ARG A 124 -9.83 -5.46 1.09
N GLN A 125 -10.11 -4.47 1.91
CA GLN A 125 -10.92 -3.31 1.55
C GLN A 125 -10.03 -2.07 1.59
N SER A 126 -9.95 -1.36 0.45
CA SER A 126 -9.13 -0.18 0.26
C SER A 126 -9.99 1.01 -0.13
N VAL A 127 -9.69 2.16 0.42
CA VAL A 127 -10.35 3.43 0.11
C VAL A 127 -9.29 4.49 -0.10
N HIS A 128 -9.27 5.09 -1.29
CA HIS A 128 -8.40 6.21 -1.64
C HIS A 128 -9.22 7.47 -1.91
N ARG A 129 -8.78 8.62 -1.41
CA ARG A 129 -9.41 9.93 -1.60
C ARG A 129 -8.36 11.02 -1.71
N GLY A 130 -8.62 11.99 -2.60
CA GLY A 130 -7.73 13.12 -2.75
C GLY A 130 -8.38 14.33 -3.39
N ASN A 131 -7.63 15.42 -3.52
CA ASN A 131 -8.07 16.57 -4.29
C ASN A 131 -7.64 16.43 -5.77
N ALA A 132 -8.20 17.22 -6.67
CA ALA A 132 -7.92 17.13 -8.11
C ALA A 132 -6.43 17.28 -8.48
N ALA A 133 -5.65 17.99 -7.66
CA ALA A 133 -4.24 18.26 -7.96
C ALA A 133 -3.31 17.06 -7.73
N GLN A 134 -3.78 15.99 -7.09
CA GLN A 134 -2.99 14.76 -6.88
C GLN A 134 -3.05 13.79 -8.06
N ALA A 135 -3.93 14.03 -9.03
CA ALA A 135 -4.09 13.32 -10.30
C ALA A 135 -4.72 11.91 -10.23
N GLU A 136 -4.60 11.19 -9.14
CA GLU A 136 -5.27 9.90 -8.96
C GLU A 136 -6.75 10.12 -8.58
N GLY A 137 -7.64 9.27 -9.07
CA GLY A 137 -9.08 9.37 -8.77
C GLY A 137 -9.44 8.81 -7.39
N ASP A 138 -10.59 9.25 -6.87
CA ASP A 138 -11.23 8.60 -5.72
C ASP A 138 -11.59 7.15 -6.07
N THR A 139 -11.18 6.20 -5.24
CA THR A 139 -11.34 4.76 -5.53
C THR A 139 -11.75 4.00 -4.27
N ASP A 140 -12.73 3.12 -4.42
CA ASP A 140 -13.10 2.08 -3.46
C ASP A 140 -12.84 0.72 -4.07
N GLN A 141 -12.11 -0.14 -3.38
CA GLN A 141 -11.81 -1.49 -3.85
C GLN A 141 -12.06 -2.53 -2.76
N LEU A 142 -12.68 -3.64 -3.14
CA LEU A 142 -12.70 -4.87 -2.37
C LEU A 142 -11.95 -5.93 -3.17
N ARG A 143 -10.91 -6.52 -2.58
CA ARG A 143 -10.07 -7.55 -3.21
C ARG A 143 -10.14 -8.84 -2.39
N LEU A 144 -10.39 -9.95 -3.08
CA LEU A 144 -10.16 -11.29 -2.57
C LEU A 144 -8.98 -11.90 -3.33
N ALA A 145 -7.93 -12.28 -2.61
CA ALA A 145 -6.80 -13.03 -3.16
C ALA A 145 -6.74 -14.40 -2.50
N VAL A 146 -6.52 -15.43 -3.33
CA VAL A 146 -6.35 -16.81 -2.88
C VAL A 146 -5.06 -17.34 -3.49
N GLU A 147 -4.14 -17.77 -2.64
CA GLU A 147 -2.82 -18.27 -3.01
C GLU A 147 -2.59 -19.63 -2.40
N TYR A 148 -2.15 -20.60 -3.18
CA TYR A 148 -1.79 -21.92 -2.70
C TYR A 148 -0.37 -22.29 -3.15
N PRO A 149 0.56 -22.59 -2.23
CA PRO A 149 1.91 -22.99 -2.61
C PRO A 149 1.89 -24.38 -3.20
N LEU A 150 2.07 -24.49 -4.51
CA LEU A 150 2.26 -25.77 -5.19
C LEU A 150 3.74 -26.17 -5.06
N THR A 151 4.03 -27.18 -4.24
CA THR A 151 5.34 -27.79 -4.17
C THR A 151 5.32 -29.08 -4.99
N GLY A 152 5.90 -29.04 -6.18
CA GLY A 152 6.09 -30.20 -7.05
C GLY A 152 7.54 -30.25 -7.57
N ARG A 153 8.13 -31.45 -7.67
CA ARG A 153 9.29 -31.64 -8.53
C ARG A 153 8.74 -31.89 -9.93
N PHE A 154 9.01 -31.00 -10.85
CA PHE A 154 8.76 -31.17 -12.29
C PHE A 154 10.03 -31.73 -12.93
#